data_8618382ce5a1fb55a60601b697fc7d2a
#
_entry.id   8618382ce5a1fb55a60601b697fc7d2a
#
_cell.length_a   1.000
_cell.length_b   1.000
_cell.length_c   1.000
_cell.angle_alpha   90.00
_cell.angle_beta   90.00
_cell.angle_gamma   90.00
#
_symmetry.space_group_name_H-M   'P 1'
#
loop_
_entity.id
_entity.type
_entity.pdbx_description
1 polymer ?
#
loop_
_entity_poly.entity_id
_entity_poly.type
_entity_poly.pdbx_seq_one_letter_code
_entity_poly.pdbx_strand_id
1 'polypeptide(L)'
;MKRVFICFPLGNDVENLIIQIKRYVLYALKCGMAPVVPHFYIWVFHHKEPDEWENAKQAGKSLLWVCDEIWVFGEQMTREMEQEICISKNLNLPIKYIGEDDVDYRLGKR
;
A
#
# COMPACT_ATOMS: atom_id res chain seq x y z
N MET A 1 10.66 13.86 7.24
CA MET A 1 10.57 12.46 6.78
C MET A 1 9.57 12.38 5.63
N LYS A 2 9.97 11.78 4.53
CA LYS A 2 9.06 11.63 3.39
C LYS A 2 7.99 10.58 3.68
N ARG A 3 6.80 10.79 3.13
CA ARG A 3 5.67 9.89 3.25
C ARG A 3 5.54 9.05 2.00
N VAL A 4 5.44 7.75 2.18
CA VAL A 4 5.33 6.82 1.06
C VAL A 4 4.01 6.05 1.14
N PHE A 5 3.29 6.03 0.02
CA PHE A 5 2.04 5.28 -0.09
C PHE A 5 2.38 3.82 -0.39
N ILE A 6 1.89 2.91 0.44
CA ILE A 6 2.14 1.49 0.30
C ILE A 6 1.05 0.88 -0.58
N CYS A 7 1.44 0.50 -1.80
CA CYS A 7 0.53 -0.05 -2.81
C CYS A 7 0.85 -1.54 -3.01
N PHE A 8 -0.09 -2.42 -2.71
CA PHE A 8 0.12 -3.85 -2.88
C PHE A 8 -1.23 -4.57 -3.08
N PRO A 9 -1.22 -5.81 -3.61
CA PRO A 9 -2.48 -6.52 -3.87
C PRO A 9 -3.22 -6.85 -2.59
N LEU A 10 -4.51 -6.54 -2.56
CA LEU A 10 -5.40 -6.88 -1.45
C LEU A 10 -5.96 -8.27 -1.70
N GLY A 11 -5.68 -9.21 -0.81
CA GLY A 11 -6.25 -10.54 -0.88
C GLY A 11 -7.52 -10.65 -0.05
N ASN A 12 -8.13 -11.84 -0.05
CA ASN A 12 -9.33 -12.11 0.73
C ASN A 12 -9.03 -12.64 2.12
N ASP A 13 -7.77 -12.98 2.38
CA ASP A 13 -7.34 -13.55 3.65
C ASP A 13 -6.84 -12.43 4.56
N VAL A 14 -7.62 -12.14 5.61
CA VAL A 14 -7.32 -11.05 6.55
C VAL A 14 -6.00 -11.29 7.28
N GLU A 15 -5.72 -12.53 7.66
CA GLU A 15 -4.47 -12.83 8.36
C GLU A 15 -3.26 -12.57 7.48
N ASN A 16 -3.34 -12.98 6.21
CA ASN A 16 -2.27 -12.72 5.26
C ASN A 16 -2.13 -11.22 5.00
N LEU A 17 -3.24 -10.50 4.95
CA LEU A 17 -3.23 -9.05 4.76
C LEU A 17 -2.43 -8.37 5.87
N ILE A 18 -2.67 -8.75 7.13
CA ILE A 18 -1.95 -8.18 8.27
C ILE A 18 -0.45 -8.48 8.17
N ILE A 19 -0.10 -9.70 7.80
CA ILE A 19 1.30 -10.10 7.63
C ILE A 19 1.98 -9.23 6.58
N GLN A 20 1.33 -9.02 5.44
CA GLN A 20 1.89 -8.20 4.37
C GLN A 20 2.02 -6.74 4.78
N ILE A 21 1.02 -6.19 5.44
CA ILE A 21 1.09 -4.81 5.94
C ILE A 21 2.31 -4.66 6.84
N LYS A 22 2.50 -5.58 7.80
CA LYS A 22 3.65 -5.51 8.72
C LYS A 22 4.97 -5.55 7.96
N ARG A 23 5.09 -6.42 6.97
CA ARG A 23 6.32 -6.56 6.19
C ARG A 23 6.65 -5.26 5.45
N TYR A 24 5.69 -4.73 4.74
CA TYR A 24 5.91 -3.55 3.89
C TYR A 24 6.09 -2.28 4.71
N VAL A 25 5.34 -2.14 5.80
CA VAL A 25 5.50 -1.03 6.73
C VAL A 25 6.90 -1.05 7.34
N LEU A 26 7.34 -2.21 7.81
CA LEU A 26 8.67 -2.33 8.41
C LEU A 26 9.77 -2.02 7.37
N TYR A 27 9.58 -2.49 6.14
CA TYR A 27 10.52 -2.18 5.06
C TYR A 27 10.66 -0.66 4.87
N ALA A 28 9.52 0.04 4.77
CA ALA A 28 9.53 1.49 4.58
C ALA A 28 10.18 2.21 5.75
N LEU A 29 9.87 1.79 6.98
CA LEU A 29 10.48 2.38 8.17
C LEU A 29 11.99 2.19 8.18
N LYS A 30 12.47 1.02 7.78
CA LYS A 30 13.91 0.76 7.70
C LYS A 30 14.58 1.57 6.59
N CYS A 31 13.82 2.01 5.61
CA CYS A 31 14.32 2.90 4.55
C CYS A 31 14.23 4.38 4.94
N GLY A 32 13.79 4.69 6.17
CA GLY A 32 13.67 6.06 6.63
C GLY A 32 12.46 6.80 6.12
N MET A 33 11.42 6.07 5.70
CA MET A 33 10.19 6.65 5.16
C MET A 33 9.05 6.51 6.17
N ALA A 34 8.05 7.39 6.07
CA ALA A 34 6.82 7.29 6.85
C ALA A 34 5.76 6.60 6.00
N PRO A 35 5.38 5.34 6.31
CA PRO A 35 4.44 4.60 5.48
C PRO A 35 2.99 5.06 5.68
N VAL A 36 2.27 5.19 4.55
CA VAL A 36 0.84 5.48 4.54
C VAL A 36 0.16 4.24 3.96
N VAL A 37 -0.70 3.60 4.76
CA VAL A 37 -1.27 2.30 4.42
C VAL A 37 -2.78 2.40 4.27
N PRO A 38 -3.29 2.61 3.04
CA PRO A 38 -4.72 2.73 2.81
C PRO A 38 -5.47 1.42 3.04
N HIS A 39 -4.79 0.30 2.92
CA HIS A 39 -5.38 -1.03 3.15
C HIS A 39 -5.91 -1.21 4.57
N PHE A 40 -5.44 -0.38 5.50
CA PHE A 40 -5.95 -0.39 6.86
C PHE A 40 -7.44 -0.07 6.90
N TYR A 41 -7.89 0.89 6.10
CA TYR A 41 -9.32 1.24 6.01
C TYR A 41 -10.11 0.06 5.47
N ILE A 42 -9.59 -0.61 4.45
CA ILE A 42 -10.24 -1.75 3.84
C ILE A 42 -10.37 -2.89 4.85
N TRP A 43 -9.31 -3.15 5.62
CA TRP A 43 -9.32 -4.20 6.63
C TRP A 43 -10.40 -3.94 7.69
N VAL A 44 -10.55 -2.70 8.14
CA VAL A 44 -11.54 -2.35 9.16
C VAL A 44 -12.97 -2.55 8.66
N PHE A 45 -13.22 -2.26 7.37
CA PHE A 45 -14.57 -2.23 6.82
C PHE A 45 -14.91 -3.39 5.90
N HIS A 46 -14.04 -4.39 5.76
CA HIS A 46 -14.26 -5.41 4.74
C HIS A 46 -15.51 -6.29 4.96
N HIS A 47 -16.09 -6.29 6.15
CA HIS A 47 -17.32 -7.02 6.45
C HIS A 47 -18.52 -6.09 6.60
N LYS A 48 -18.38 -4.83 6.21
CA LYS A 48 -19.44 -3.83 6.40
C LYS A 48 -20.25 -3.64 5.13
N GLU A 49 -21.16 -2.69 5.19
CA GLU A 49 -22.03 -2.38 4.06
C GLU A 49 -21.24 -1.97 2.82
N PRO A 50 -21.77 -2.24 1.61
CA PRO A 50 -21.08 -1.88 0.37
C PRO A 50 -20.71 -0.39 0.28
N ASP A 51 -21.57 0.49 0.79
CA ASP A 51 -21.29 1.92 0.75
C ASP A 51 -20.10 2.30 1.62
N GLU A 52 -19.99 1.68 2.79
CA GLU A 52 -18.84 1.91 3.68
C GLU A 52 -17.55 1.41 3.05
N TRP A 53 -17.62 0.25 2.39
CA TRP A 53 -16.49 -0.32 1.68
C TRP A 53 -16.00 0.62 0.58
N GLU A 54 -16.93 1.13 -0.23
CA GLU A 54 -16.59 2.04 -1.32
C GLU A 54 -16.00 3.35 -0.81
N ASN A 55 -16.59 3.91 0.25
CA ASN A 55 -16.06 5.12 0.88
C ASN A 55 -14.66 4.89 1.46
N ALA A 56 -14.41 3.72 2.05
CA ALA A 56 -13.09 3.38 2.58
C ALA A 56 -12.04 3.34 1.46
N LYS A 57 -12.40 2.77 0.31
CA LYS A 57 -11.49 2.73 -0.84
C LYS A 57 -11.18 4.14 -1.35
N GLN A 58 -12.19 5.00 -1.44
CA GLN A 58 -12.00 6.38 -1.88
C GLN A 58 -11.16 7.17 -0.89
N ALA A 59 -11.43 7.00 0.40
CA ALA A 59 -10.63 7.66 1.44
C ALA A 59 -9.17 7.22 1.36
N GLY A 60 -8.93 5.93 1.16
CA GLY A 60 -7.58 5.42 0.99
C GLY A 60 -6.85 6.06 -0.17
N LYS A 61 -7.50 6.14 -1.34
CA LYS A 61 -6.90 6.75 -2.53
C LYS A 61 -6.59 8.22 -2.31
N SER A 62 -7.42 8.92 -1.54
CA SER A 62 -7.22 10.36 -1.30
C SER A 62 -5.94 10.63 -0.52
N LEU A 63 -5.40 9.64 0.19
CA LEU A 63 -4.15 9.80 0.91
C LEU A 63 -2.94 9.98 -0.01
N LEU A 64 -3.08 9.64 -1.30
CA LEU A 64 -2.01 9.90 -2.27
C LEU A 64 -1.65 11.36 -2.36
N TRP A 65 -2.63 12.25 -2.14
CA TRP A 65 -2.39 13.71 -2.20
C TRP A 65 -1.44 14.22 -1.12
N VAL A 66 -1.26 13.47 -0.03
CA VAL A 66 -0.34 13.87 1.04
C VAL A 66 0.96 13.08 1.03
N CYS A 67 1.14 12.19 0.05
CA CYS A 67 2.35 11.37 -0.05
C CYS A 67 3.39 12.01 -0.96
N ASP A 68 4.64 11.67 -0.72
CA ASP A 68 5.77 12.12 -1.55
C ASP A 68 6.13 11.10 -2.62
N GLU A 69 5.85 9.84 -2.37
CA GLU A 69 6.15 8.74 -3.30
C GLU A 69 5.10 7.64 -3.14
N ILE A 70 5.02 6.77 -4.15
CA ILE A 70 4.27 5.53 -4.07
C ILE A 70 5.22 4.36 -4.31
N TRP A 71 5.18 3.36 -3.44
CA TRP A 71 5.95 2.13 -3.58
C TRP A 71 4.99 0.97 -3.83
N VAL A 72 5.27 0.24 -4.90
CA VAL A 72 4.42 -0.87 -5.37
C VAL A 72 5.08 -2.18 -5.02
N PHE A 73 4.40 -3.01 -4.24
CA PHE A 73 4.89 -4.30 -3.77
C PHE A 73 4.07 -5.44 -4.35
N GLY A 74 4.66 -6.61 -4.37
CA GLY A 74 3.99 -7.83 -4.82
C GLY A 74 4.11 -8.03 -6.32
N GLU A 75 3.75 -9.22 -6.76
CA GLU A 75 3.90 -9.59 -8.18
C GLU A 75 2.62 -9.41 -8.98
N GLN A 76 1.48 -9.36 -8.29
CA GLN A 76 0.19 -9.19 -8.96
C GLN A 76 -0.15 -7.72 -9.08
N MET A 77 -0.81 -7.38 -10.18
CA MET A 77 -1.32 -6.03 -10.38
C MET A 77 -2.85 -6.10 -10.38
N THR A 78 -3.47 -5.53 -9.35
CA THR A 78 -4.93 -5.48 -9.26
C THR A 78 -5.46 -4.19 -9.85
N ARG A 79 -6.77 -4.16 -10.09
CA ARG A 79 -7.44 -2.95 -10.59
C ARG A 79 -7.25 -1.77 -9.64
N GLU A 80 -7.34 -2.02 -8.34
CA GLU A 80 -7.16 -0.97 -7.34
C GLU A 80 -5.75 -0.40 -7.40
N MET A 81 -4.75 -1.26 -7.55
CA MET A 81 -3.37 -0.83 -7.69
C MET A 81 -3.18 0.03 -8.94
N GLU A 82 -3.78 -0.38 -10.07
CA GLU A 82 -3.71 0.39 -11.30
C GLU A 82 -4.29 1.79 -11.15
N GLN A 83 -5.40 1.91 -10.41
CA GLN A 83 -6.01 3.21 -10.14
C GLN A 83 -5.09 4.07 -9.28
N GLU A 84 -4.47 3.51 -8.26
CA GLU A 84 -3.56 4.23 -7.39
C GLU A 84 -2.33 4.70 -8.17
N ILE A 85 -1.80 3.86 -9.04
CA ILE A 85 -0.66 4.22 -9.89
C ILE A 85 -1.04 5.33 -10.86
N CYS A 86 -2.23 5.25 -11.44
CA CYS A 86 -2.73 6.27 -12.36
C CYS A 86 -2.83 7.64 -11.67
N ILE A 87 -3.41 7.67 -10.47
CA ILE A 87 -3.50 8.90 -9.68
C ILE A 87 -2.10 9.43 -9.38
N SER A 88 -1.18 8.54 -9.01
CA SER A 88 0.20 8.92 -8.70
C SER A 88 0.89 9.57 -9.90
N LYS A 89 0.67 9.04 -11.10
CA LYS A 89 1.21 9.63 -12.32
C LYS A 89 0.66 11.04 -12.55
N ASN A 90 -0.64 11.22 -12.34
CA ASN A 90 -1.27 12.53 -12.48
C ASN A 90 -0.75 13.54 -11.45
N LEU A 91 -0.34 13.06 -10.28
CA LEU A 91 0.22 13.91 -9.22
C LEU A 91 1.73 14.07 -9.35
N ASN A 92 2.35 13.44 -10.35
CA ASN A 92 3.80 13.44 -10.57
C ASN A 92 4.58 12.86 -9.39
N LEU A 93 4.02 11.85 -8.71
CA LEU A 93 4.72 11.16 -7.64
C LEU A 93 5.71 10.15 -8.21
N PRO A 94 6.93 10.07 -7.67
CA PRO A 94 7.83 8.98 -8.02
C PRO A 94 7.20 7.64 -7.70
N ILE A 95 7.32 6.68 -8.62
CA ILE A 95 6.78 5.34 -8.48
C ILE A 95 7.95 4.37 -8.42
N LYS A 96 8.04 3.59 -7.34
CA LYS A 96 9.07 2.56 -7.21
C LYS A 96 8.41 1.20 -7.09
N TYR A 97 8.92 0.24 -7.83
CA TYR A 97 8.48 -1.15 -7.76
C TYR A 97 9.48 -1.92 -6.92
N ILE A 98 9.01 -2.46 -5.78
CA ILE A 98 9.86 -3.11 -4.80
C ILE A 98 9.66 -4.62 -4.90
N GLY A 99 10.72 -5.36 -5.19
CA GLY A 99 10.66 -6.82 -5.28
C GLY A 99 10.62 -7.47 -3.91
N GLU A 100 10.06 -8.67 -3.84
CA GLU A 100 9.98 -9.43 -2.57
C GLU A 100 11.37 -9.76 -2.05
N ASP A 101 12.34 -10.00 -2.94
CA ASP A 101 13.72 -10.26 -2.54
C ASP A 101 14.33 -9.05 -1.83
N ASP A 102 14.01 -7.84 -2.28
CA ASP A 102 14.50 -6.62 -1.64
C ASP A 102 13.91 -6.46 -0.25
N VAL A 103 12.61 -6.78 -0.12
CA VAL A 103 11.94 -6.72 1.18
C VAL A 103 12.59 -7.71 2.13
N ASP A 104 12.75 -8.97 1.71
CA ASP A 104 13.34 -10.02 2.55
C ASP A 104 14.76 -9.67 2.96
N TYR A 105 15.55 -9.15 2.05
CA TYR A 105 16.93 -8.75 2.35
C TYR A 105 16.96 -7.65 3.42
N ARG A 106 16.13 -6.62 3.23
CA ARG A 106 16.09 -5.49 4.16
C ARG A 106 15.61 -5.91 5.55
N LEU A 107 14.70 -6.89 5.59
CA LEU A 107 14.16 -7.40 6.86
C LEU A 107 15.07 -8.45 7.50
N GLY A 108 16.15 -8.83 6.83
CA GLY A 108 17.08 -9.84 7.36
C GLY A 108 16.57 -11.26 7.27
N LYS A 109 15.67 -11.53 6.33
CA LYS A 109 15.05 -12.86 6.16
C LYS A 109 15.59 -13.54 4.92
N ARG A 110 16.62 -14.32 5.11
CA ARG A 110 17.22 -15.05 4.00
C ARG A 110 17.64 -16.43 4.39
#